data_c3612ef167dbd5ca099b89b5786d8ae9
#
_entry.id   c3612ef167dbd5ca099b89b5786d8ae9
#
_cell.length_a   1.000
_cell.length_b   1.000
_cell.length_c   1.000
_cell.angle_alpha   90.00
_cell.angle_beta   90.00
_cell.angle_gamma   90.00
#
_symmetry.space_group_name_H-M   'P 1'
#
loop_
_entity.id
_entity.type
_entity.pdbx_description
1 polymer ?
#
loop_
_entity_poly.entity_id
_entity_poly.type
_entity_poly.pdbx_seq_one_letter_code
_entity_poly.pdbx_strand_id
1 'polypeptide(L)'
;MQLYEQGIATIHFKLGVYILFYSKYIQDKEIYLIDEPEKSLGNDYISEVIVPLIKEIAKSGKKVIIATHDANIAVRTLPYNSIYREHDINGYYTYSGNPFSNNLICNSSTKTNLDWKLISMKTLEGGKAAFGERGKIYGNT
;
A
#
# COMPACT_ATOMS: atom_id res chain seq x y z
N MET A 1 5.89 7.05 -21.92
CA MET A 1 5.43 5.72 -21.45
C MET A 1 6.38 4.69 -22.03
N GLN A 2 7.35 4.21 -21.25
CA GLN A 2 8.22 3.12 -21.69
C GLN A 2 7.60 1.79 -21.25
N LEU A 3 7.19 1.00 -22.23
CA LEU A 3 6.73 -0.37 -22.04
C LEU A 3 7.97 -1.27 -21.99
N TYR A 4 8.24 -1.88 -20.82
CA TYR A 4 9.28 -2.90 -20.72
C TYR A 4 8.70 -4.26 -21.09
N GLU A 5 9.41 -5.00 -21.95
CA GLU A 5 8.99 -6.29 -22.53
C GLU A 5 8.94 -7.48 -21.54
N GLN A 6 9.20 -7.27 -20.25
CA GLN A 6 9.34 -8.34 -19.26
C GLN A 6 8.18 -8.46 -18.26
N GLY A 7 6.93 -8.25 -18.67
CA GLY A 7 5.77 -8.53 -17.80
C GLY A 7 5.55 -7.55 -16.63
N ILE A 8 6.33 -6.49 -16.49
CA ILE A 8 6.22 -5.45 -15.46
C ILE A 8 5.66 -4.18 -16.07
N ALA A 9 4.57 -3.65 -15.52
CA ALA A 9 4.06 -2.32 -15.84
C ALA A 9 4.31 -1.37 -14.67
N THR A 10 5.02 -0.27 -14.92
CA THR A 10 5.18 0.84 -13.99
C THR A 10 4.19 1.94 -14.36
N ILE A 11 3.35 2.32 -13.42
CA ILE A 11 2.29 3.28 -13.64
C ILE A 11 2.55 4.50 -12.73
N HIS A 12 2.85 5.65 -13.35
CA HIS A 12 2.95 6.94 -12.66
C HIS A 12 1.64 7.70 -12.85
N PHE A 13 0.99 8.07 -11.77
CA PHE A 13 -0.35 8.65 -11.85
C PHE A 13 -0.39 10.16 -11.71
N LYS A 14 -1.11 10.79 -12.64
CA LYS A 14 -1.66 12.13 -12.46
C LYS A 14 -3.19 12.12 -12.23
N LEU A 15 -3.90 11.00 -12.42
CA LEU A 15 -5.36 10.93 -12.23
C LEU A 15 -5.83 9.47 -12.03
N GLY A 16 -6.60 9.19 -10.97
CA GLY A 16 -7.12 7.86 -10.59
C GLY A 16 -8.01 7.18 -11.63
N VAL A 17 -8.51 7.92 -12.62
CA VAL A 17 -9.23 7.38 -13.79
C VAL A 17 -8.35 6.43 -14.61
N TYR A 18 -7.03 6.63 -14.59
CA TYR A 18 -6.11 5.76 -15.33
C TYR A 18 -5.95 4.37 -14.71
N ILE A 19 -6.15 4.18 -13.40
CA ILE A 19 -6.09 2.84 -12.78
C ILE A 19 -7.22 1.97 -13.31
N LEU A 20 -8.43 2.51 -13.40
CA LEU A 20 -9.59 1.83 -13.99
C LEU A 20 -9.36 1.50 -15.46
N PHE A 21 -8.77 2.42 -16.19
CA PHE A 21 -8.50 2.22 -17.62
C PHE A 21 -7.44 1.15 -17.83
N TYR A 22 -6.34 1.19 -17.07
CA TYR A 22 -5.23 0.26 -17.20
C TYR A 22 -5.55 -1.14 -16.68
N SER A 23 -6.34 -1.29 -15.62
CA SER A 23 -6.74 -2.61 -15.13
C SER A 23 -7.59 -3.38 -16.16
N LYS A 24 -8.34 -2.67 -17.01
CA LYS A 24 -9.10 -3.26 -18.12
C LYS A 24 -8.25 -3.54 -19.37
N TYR A 25 -7.22 -2.73 -19.64
CA TYR A 25 -6.47 -2.76 -20.90
C TYR A 25 -5.07 -3.39 -20.79
N ILE A 26 -4.52 -3.56 -19.57
CA ILE A 26 -3.23 -4.22 -19.36
C ILE A 26 -3.45 -5.53 -18.60
N GLN A 27 -4.36 -6.36 -19.06
CA GLN A 27 -4.67 -7.66 -18.44
C GLN A 27 -3.53 -8.68 -18.60
N ASP A 28 -2.59 -8.45 -19.50
CA ASP A 28 -1.47 -9.33 -19.81
C ASP A 28 -0.28 -9.22 -18.83
N LYS A 29 -0.29 -8.23 -17.92
CA LYS A 29 0.79 -8.04 -16.95
C LYS A 29 0.55 -8.83 -15.67
N GLU A 30 1.62 -9.41 -15.14
CA GLU A 30 1.59 -10.18 -13.89
C GLU A 30 1.89 -9.32 -12.66
N ILE A 31 2.63 -8.22 -12.86
CA ILE A 31 3.09 -7.34 -11.77
C ILE A 31 2.69 -5.91 -12.08
N TYR A 32 2.04 -5.26 -11.13
CA TYR A 32 1.70 -3.84 -11.15
C TYR A 32 2.52 -3.10 -10.11
N LEU A 33 3.27 -2.11 -10.54
CA LEU A 33 3.98 -1.18 -9.66
C LEU A 33 3.29 0.18 -9.73
N ILE A 34 2.73 0.62 -8.60
CA ILE A 34 1.89 1.81 -8.49
C ILE A 34 2.54 2.77 -7.50
N ASP A 35 2.80 4.00 -7.94
CA ASP A 35 3.41 5.05 -7.14
C ASP A 35 2.41 6.16 -6.87
N GLU A 36 2.15 6.46 -5.59
CA GLU A 36 1.21 7.46 -5.09
C GLU A 36 -0.16 7.45 -5.80
N PRO A 37 -0.92 6.33 -5.78
CA PRO A 37 -2.21 6.26 -6.46
C PRO A 37 -3.25 7.23 -5.90
N GLU A 38 -3.05 7.72 -4.69
CA GLU A 38 -3.88 8.72 -4.01
C GLU A 38 -3.70 10.14 -4.52
N LYS A 39 -2.64 10.42 -5.26
CA LYS A 39 -2.28 11.79 -5.64
C LYS A 39 -3.39 12.52 -6.39
N SER A 40 -3.82 13.66 -5.83
CA SER A 40 -4.91 14.50 -6.35
C SER A 40 -6.30 13.86 -6.31
N LEU A 41 -6.52 12.84 -5.47
CA LEU A 41 -7.81 12.20 -5.27
C LEU A 41 -8.41 12.54 -3.89
N GLY A 42 -9.73 12.62 -3.83
CA GLY A 42 -10.44 12.75 -2.55
C GLY A 42 -10.52 11.41 -1.80
N ASN A 43 -10.58 11.47 -0.47
CA ASN A 43 -10.61 10.29 0.41
C ASN A 43 -11.75 9.31 0.09
N ASP A 44 -12.93 9.82 -0.26
CA ASP A 44 -14.09 8.99 -0.63
C ASP A 44 -13.79 8.18 -1.90
N TYR A 45 -13.21 8.83 -2.91
CA TYR A 45 -12.83 8.16 -4.15
C TYR A 45 -11.75 7.10 -3.92
N ILE A 46 -10.76 7.39 -3.08
CA ILE A 46 -9.74 6.42 -2.70
C ILE A 46 -10.39 5.21 -2.03
N SER A 47 -11.26 5.43 -1.06
CA SER A 47 -11.91 4.37 -0.28
C SER A 47 -12.90 3.53 -1.08
N GLU A 48 -13.71 4.16 -1.93
CA GLU A 48 -14.81 3.52 -2.64
C GLU A 48 -14.43 2.96 -4.00
N VAL A 49 -13.37 3.49 -4.62
CA VAL A 49 -12.97 3.10 -5.97
C VAL A 49 -11.58 2.48 -5.99
N ILE A 50 -10.56 3.19 -5.49
CA ILE A 50 -9.16 2.77 -5.64
C ILE A 50 -8.85 1.52 -4.82
N VAL A 51 -9.23 1.50 -3.55
CA VAL A 51 -8.98 0.35 -2.64
C VAL A 51 -9.68 -0.92 -3.14
N PRO A 52 -10.98 -0.92 -3.51
CA PRO A 52 -11.63 -2.09 -4.11
C PRO A 52 -10.95 -2.57 -5.39
N LEU A 53 -10.55 -1.65 -6.27
CA LEU A 53 -9.89 -1.99 -7.52
C LEU A 53 -8.53 -2.67 -7.31
N ILE A 54 -7.70 -2.16 -6.40
CA ILE A 54 -6.42 -2.78 -6.03
C ILE A 54 -6.66 -4.23 -5.55
N LYS A 55 -7.68 -4.42 -4.71
CA LYS A 55 -8.06 -5.75 -4.22
C LYS A 55 -8.54 -6.67 -5.33
N GLU A 56 -9.28 -6.16 -6.29
CA GLU A 56 -9.76 -6.94 -7.45
C GLU A 56 -8.57 -7.40 -8.31
N ILE A 57 -7.63 -6.52 -8.61
CA ILE A 57 -6.40 -6.85 -9.34
C ILE A 57 -5.62 -7.95 -8.60
N ALA A 58 -5.43 -7.81 -7.28
CA ALA A 58 -4.72 -8.81 -6.48
C ALA A 58 -5.47 -10.16 -6.44
N LYS A 59 -6.81 -10.14 -6.32
CA LYS A 59 -7.66 -11.36 -6.37
C LYS A 59 -7.59 -12.09 -7.70
N SER A 60 -7.30 -11.40 -8.80
CA SER A 60 -7.09 -12.03 -10.11
C SER A 60 -5.74 -12.75 -10.25
N GLY A 61 -4.97 -12.89 -9.16
CA GLY A 61 -3.68 -13.56 -9.13
C GLY A 61 -2.49 -12.66 -9.50
N LYS A 62 -2.74 -11.38 -9.75
CA LYS A 62 -1.69 -10.40 -10.08
C LYS A 62 -0.95 -9.93 -8.83
N LYS A 63 0.33 -9.60 -8.97
CA LYS A 63 1.13 -8.99 -7.90
C LYS A 63 1.02 -7.47 -7.97
N VAL A 64 0.63 -6.84 -6.87
CA VAL A 64 0.51 -5.38 -6.79
C VAL A 64 1.49 -4.86 -5.75
N ILE A 65 2.36 -3.95 -6.16
CA ILE A 65 3.34 -3.26 -5.32
C ILE A 65 2.99 -1.79 -5.34
N ILE A 66 2.79 -1.19 -4.17
CA ILE A 66 2.33 0.20 -4.05
C ILE A 66 3.28 0.97 -3.16
N ALA A 67 3.74 2.13 -3.64
CA ALA A 67 4.32 3.16 -2.79
C ALA A 67 3.22 4.17 -2.46
N THR A 68 2.93 4.39 -1.19
CA THR A 68 1.86 5.28 -0.72
C THR A 68 2.14 5.84 0.65
N HIS A 69 1.66 7.02 0.93
CA HIS A 69 1.59 7.62 2.25
C HIS A 69 0.14 7.73 2.79
N ASP A 70 -0.85 7.26 2.02
CA ASP A 70 -2.26 7.28 2.40
C ASP A 70 -2.65 6.03 3.19
N ALA A 71 -3.26 6.24 4.37
CA ALA A 71 -3.67 5.15 5.26
C ALA A 71 -4.84 4.34 4.69
N ASN A 72 -5.72 4.91 3.88
CA ASN A 72 -6.81 4.15 3.27
C ASN A 72 -6.25 3.08 2.34
N ILE A 73 -5.23 3.42 1.56
CA ILE A 73 -4.57 2.45 0.70
C ILE A 73 -3.76 1.46 1.53
N ALA A 74 -2.81 1.95 2.33
CA ALA A 74 -1.85 1.11 3.04
C ALA A 74 -2.50 0.14 4.06
N VAL A 75 -3.61 0.55 4.71
CA VAL A 75 -4.29 -0.24 5.74
C VAL A 75 -5.45 -1.06 5.19
N ARG A 76 -6.31 -0.45 4.35
CA ARG A 76 -7.54 -1.10 3.88
C ARG A 76 -7.31 -2.12 2.79
N THR A 77 -6.20 -2.06 2.06
CA THR A 77 -5.84 -3.10 1.08
C THR A 77 -5.42 -4.41 1.73
N LEU A 78 -5.10 -4.41 3.03
CA LEU A 78 -4.61 -5.57 3.79
C LEU A 78 -3.38 -6.20 3.13
N PRO A 79 -2.27 -5.46 3.04
CA PRO A 79 -1.11 -5.90 2.31
C PRO A 79 -0.53 -7.20 2.91
N TYR A 80 -0.14 -8.12 2.05
CA TYR A 80 0.58 -9.33 2.43
C TYR A 80 1.95 -9.01 3.06
N ASN A 81 2.61 -7.96 2.55
CA ASN A 81 3.86 -7.45 3.09
C ASN A 81 3.89 -5.93 3.01
N SER A 82 4.35 -5.30 4.07
CA SER A 82 4.59 -3.87 4.16
C SER A 82 6.08 -3.63 4.36
N ILE A 83 6.64 -2.68 3.63
CA ILE A 83 8.02 -2.25 3.77
C ILE A 83 8.01 -0.83 4.34
N TYR A 84 8.64 -0.65 5.49
CA TYR A 84 8.84 0.65 6.11
C TYR A 84 10.33 1.00 6.10
N ARG A 85 10.64 2.24 5.71
CA ARG A 85 12.00 2.75 5.68
C ARG A 85 12.17 3.86 6.71
N GLU A 86 13.22 3.76 7.50
CA GLU A 86 13.65 4.75 8.48
C GLU A 86 15.06 5.22 8.16
N HIS A 87 15.35 6.48 8.43
CA HIS A 87 16.68 7.06 8.36
C HIS A 87 17.01 7.73 9.69
N ASP A 88 18.17 7.42 10.25
CA ASP A 88 18.72 8.12 11.42
C ASP A 88 20.19 8.48 11.20
N ILE A 89 20.86 9.00 12.23
CA ILE A 89 22.26 9.40 12.18
C ILE A 89 23.23 8.26 11.81
N ASN A 90 22.81 7.01 12.02
CA ASN A 90 23.62 5.82 11.74
C ASN A 90 23.34 5.22 10.36
N GLY A 91 22.33 5.72 9.64
CA GLY A 91 22.02 5.27 8.27
C GLY A 91 20.57 4.91 8.01
N TYR A 92 20.36 4.08 6.99
CA TYR A 92 19.03 3.65 6.53
C TYR A 92 18.70 2.25 7.04
N TYR A 93 17.50 2.09 7.58
CA TYR A 93 16.96 0.83 8.06
C TYR A 93 15.71 0.46 7.28
N THR A 94 15.58 -0.82 6.98
CA THR A 94 14.41 -1.35 6.30
C THR A 94 13.71 -2.35 7.22
N TYR A 95 12.43 -2.16 7.39
CA TYR A 95 11.56 -3.05 8.16
C TYR A 95 10.58 -3.71 7.21
N SER A 96 10.32 -4.99 7.42
CA SER A 96 9.39 -5.78 6.63
C SER A 96 8.44 -6.55 7.53
N GLY A 97 7.17 -6.59 7.18
CA GLY A 97 6.13 -7.28 7.95
C GLY A 97 4.74 -7.03 7.40
N ASN A 98 3.73 -7.28 8.20
CA ASN A 98 2.34 -7.16 7.73
C ASN A 98 1.34 -6.89 8.86
N PRO A 99 0.09 -6.47 8.52
CA PRO A 99 -0.95 -6.19 9.50
C PRO A 99 -1.43 -7.42 10.29
N PHE A 100 -1.22 -8.63 9.78
CA PHE A 100 -1.74 -9.86 10.41
C PHE A 100 -0.87 -10.28 11.59
N SER A 101 0.46 -10.16 11.47
CA SER A 101 1.39 -10.39 12.59
C SER A 101 1.55 -9.15 13.47
N ASN A 102 1.09 -7.99 13.02
CA ASN A 102 1.29 -6.69 13.64
C ASN A 102 2.77 -6.37 13.97
N ASN A 103 3.69 -6.93 13.20
CA ASN A 103 5.13 -6.83 13.45
C ASN A 103 5.86 -6.39 12.18
N LEU A 104 6.85 -5.53 12.36
CA LEU A 104 7.80 -5.09 11.35
C LEU A 104 9.20 -5.47 11.82
N ILE A 105 9.84 -6.40 11.13
CA ILE A 105 11.16 -6.93 11.44
C ILE A 105 12.22 -6.08 10.74
N CYS A 106 13.18 -5.59 11.49
CA CYS A 106 14.30 -4.82 10.94
C CYS A 106 15.30 -5.72 10.21
N ASN A 107 15.88 -5.21 9.14
CA ASN A 107 16.99 -5.87 8.43
C ASN A 107 18.33 -5.79 9.18
N SER A 108 18.41 -5.05 10.28
CA SER A 108 19.60 -4.88 11.11
C SER A 108 19.36 -5.43 12.51
N SER A 109 20.31 -6.19 13.05
CA SER A 109 20.29 -6.67 14.43
C SER A 109 20.46 -5.58 15.48
N THR A 110 20.86 -4.38 15.09
CA THR A 110 21.06 -3.21 15.99
C THR A 110 19.75 -2.49 16.30
N LYS A 111 18.66 -2.82 15.62
CA LYS A 111 17.34 -2.21 15.81
C LYS A 111 16.32 -3.23 16.30
N THR A 112 15.43 -2.79 17.19
CA THR A 112 14.29 -3.60 17.63
C THR A 112 13.20 -3.63 16.57
N ASN A 113 12.42 -4.68 16.58
CA ASN A 113 11.21 -4.77 15.75
C ASN A 113 10.20 -3.69 16.14
N LEU A 114 9.38 -3.28 15.18
CA LEU A 114 8.37 -2.24 15.36
C LEU A 114 6.96 -2.85 15.28
N ASP A 115 6.03 -2.22 15.98
CA ASP A 115 4.60 -2.50 15.86
C ASP A 115 4.06 -1.90 14.56
N TRP A 116 3.55 -2.76 13.67
CA TRP A 116 3.04 -2.34 12.35
C TRP A 116 1.92 -1.31 12.47
N LYS A 117 0.98 -1.52 13.40
CA LYS A 117 -0.17 -0.61 13.61
C LYS A 117 0.28 0.75 14.12
N LEU A 118 1.16 0.78 15.11
CA LEU A 118 1.68 2.03 15.68
C LEU A 118 2.45 2.85 14.64
N ILE A 119 3.31 2.20 13.86
CA ILE A 119 4.06 2.88 12.79
C ILE A 119 3.10 3.40 11.72
N SER A 120 2.15 2.60 11.26
CA SER A 120 1.17 3.02 10.27
C SER A 120 0.32 4.21 10.76
N MET A 121 -0.10 4.21 12.01
CA MET A 121 -0.84 5.34 12.60
C MET A 121 0.00 6.62 12.73
N LYS A 122 1.31 6.48 12.90
CA LYS A 122 2.25 7.60 13.05
C LYS A 122 2.67 8.20 11.71
N THR A 123 2.88 7.38 10.70
CA THR A 123 3.56 7.78 9.45
C THR A 123 2.63 8.03 8.28
N LEU A 124 1.44 7.42 8.28
CA LEU A 124 0.49 7.54 7.18
C LEU A 124 -0.50 8.67 7.42
N GLU A 125 -0.81 9.41 6.39
CA GLU A 125 -1.88 10.42 6.40
C GLU A 125 -3.23 9.75 6.65
N GLY A 126 -4.00 10.29 7.60
CA GLY A 126 -5.28 9.70 7.99
C GLY A 126 -5.19 8.39 8.79
N GLY A 127 -3.99 8.00 9.24
CA GLY A 127 -3.77 6.71 9.91
C GLY A 127 -4.73 6.45 11.08
N LYS A 128 -4.92 7.41 11.98
CA LYS A 128 -5.85 7.27 13.12
C LYS A 128 -7.30 7.03 12.69
N ALA A 129 -7.77 7.74 11.64
CA ALA A 129 -9.13 7.59 11.14
C ALA A 129 -9.34 6.24 10.45
N ALA A 130 -8.42 5.80 9.60
CA ALA A 130 -8.49 4.52 8.91
C ALA A 130 -8.54 3.32 9.89
N PHE A 131 -7.78 3.37 10.99
CA PHE A 131 -7.83 2.33 12.03
C PHE A 131 -9.10 2.40 12.87
N GLY A 132 -9.64 3.59 13.15
CA GLY A 132 -10.90 3.77 13.87
C GLY A 132 -12.11 3.17 13.15
N GLU A 133 -12.19 3.36 11.82
CA GLU A 133 -13.25 2.77 11.00
C GLU A 133 -13.10 1.25 10.88
N ARG A 134 -11.88 0.74 10.77
CA ARG A 134 -11.61 -0.70 10.76
C ARG A 134 -12.09 -1.37 12.05
N GLY A 135 -11.88 -0.75 13.19
CA GLY A 135 -12.40 -1.25 14.47
C GLY A 135 -13.92 -1.39 14.51
N LYS A 136 -14.65 -0.49 13.84
CA LYS A 136 -16.11 -0.56 13.72
C LYS A 136 -16.60 -1.68 12.79
N ILE A 137 -15.84 -1.97 11.71
CA ILE A 137 -16.21 -3.00 10.72
C ILE A 137 -16.00 -4.41 11.25
N TYR A 138 -14.97 -4.63 12.07
CA TYR A 138 -14.59 -5.97 12.56
C TYR A 138 -15.09 -6.28 13.98
N GLY A 139 -15.89 -5.38 14.58
CA GLY A 139 -16.46 -5.57 15.91
C GLY A 139 -15.41 -5.51 17.02
N ASN A 140 -15.75 -4.88 18.11
CA ASN A 140 -15.00 -4.98 19.35
C ASN A 140 -14.96 -6.47 19.78
N THR A 141 -13.83 -7.10 19.61
CA THR A 141 -13.41 -8.25 20.39
C THR A 141 -12.31 -7.84 21.33
#